data_c5b340e533e402c3e89967d488fba692
#
_entry.id   c5b340e533e402c3e89967d488fba692
#
_cell.length_a   1.000
_cell.length_b   1.000
_cell.length_c   1.000
_cell.angle_alpha   90.00
_cell.angle_beta   90.00
_cell.angle_gamma   90.00
#
_symmetry.space_group_name_H-M   'P 1'
#
loop_
_entity.id
_entity.type
_entity.pdbx_description
1 polymer ?
#
loop_
_entity_poly.entity_id
_entity_poly.type
_entity_poly.pdbx_seq_one_letter_code
_entity_poly.pdbx_strand_id
1 'polypeptide(L)'
;MAIGCTFWACGTTDAPPEYDPSKDANKNAAVPVDYTLGRTMNAILGRGINLGNSWESDGYDDGAWSNPIRDTDFAIIKAAGFNSVRIPVRWQNGSDYTSHTVDPQRLAGVLEDIRLAIANGLAVVVNFHHYTQLNCAGGGGNESDGTKCQYDAAKFQAEKTHFLGMWAQVAAAMGEFQDNQVVLEILNEPTIPKAELVDQLMNEAYNVIRTYAPGKTIMFESYHAAKFADLSILHLPKDGNIIYSGHYYEPYQYSHQGHGYNCVGDNAKDISASRDLANYAKTALTLYPDIDGVHHVPMNMGEFGIAGGDVSPCGWQGGTGPSEAGKAEWAKAAAKAAILNDMSFHYWGFGYTGGFDAYDPGSEKWHTGFPQALIF
;
A
#
# COMPACT_ATOMS: atom_id res chain seq x y z
N MET A 1 -25.73 14.30 28.34
CA MET A 1 -26.67 13.29 27.77
C MET A 1 -25.84 12.38 26.91
N ALA A 2 -25.53 11.19 27.38
CA ALA A 2 -24.78 10.20 26.65
C ALA A 2 -25.72 9.51 25.66
N ILE A 3 -25.46 9.67 24.37
CA ILE A 3 -26.13 8.90 23.33
C ILE A 3 -25.31 7.62 23.18
N GLY A 4 -25.75 6.57 23.87
CA GLY A 4 -25.23 5.22 23.66
C GLY A 4 -25.76 4.68 22.34
N CYS A 5 -24.91 4.59 21.33
CA CYS A 5 -25.15 3.75 20.18
C CYS A 5 -24.81 2.33 20.56
N THR A 6 -25.82 1.54 20.88
CA THR A 6 -25.75 0.08 20.92
C THR A 6 -25.68 -0.43 19.48
N PHE A 7 -24.49 -0.70 18.98
CA PHE A 7 -24.28 -1.48 17.77
C PHE A 7 -24.45 -2.96 18.12
N TRP A 8 -25.36 -3.60 17.48
CA TRP A 8 -25.70 -5.03 17.37
C TRP A 8 -27.17 -5.30 17.69
N ALA A 9 -28.05 -5.01 16.73
CA ALA A 9 -29.28 -5.74 16.53
C ALA A 9 -29.79 -5.50 15.09
N CYS A 10 -29.22 -6.17 14.12
CA CYS A 10 -29.96 -6.55 12.92
C CYS A 10 -29.45 -7.92 12.50
N GLY A 11 -30.21 -8.93 12.84
CA GLY A 11 -29.91 -10.30 12.49
C GLY A 11 -30.10 -10.52 10.99
N THR A 12 -29.08 -11.02 10.35
CA THR A 12 -29.11 -12.14 9.42
C THR A 12 -27.74 -12.78 9.51
N THR A 13 -27.71 -14.02 9.95
CA THR A 13 -26.53 -14.90 9.98
C THR A 13 -26.26 -15.47 8.58
N ASP A 14 -26.46 -14.70 7.56
CA ASP A 14 -26.09 -15.09 6.21
C ASP A 14 -24.62 -14.74 6.04
N ALA A 15 -23.78 -15.78 5.93
CA ALA A 15 -22.41 -15.63 5.46
C ALA A 15 -22.42 -14.78 4.16
N PRO A 16 -21.48 -13.85 3.97
CA PRO A 16 -21.41 -13.10 2.73
C PRO A 16 -21.44 -14.10 1.56
N PRO A 17 -22.17 -13.78 0.47
CA PRO A 17 -22.29 -14.69 -0.65
C PRO A 17 -20.91 -15.10 -1.14
N GLU A 18 -20.73 -16.39 -1.36
CA GLU A 18 -19.49 -16.96 -1.87
C GLU A 18 -19.13 -16.26 -3.18
N TYR A 19 -17.92 -15.70 -3.26
CA TYR A 19 -17.45 -15.02 -4.45
C TYR A 19 -17.40 -15.99 -5.63
N ASP A 20 -18.15 -15.69 -6.67
CA ASP A 20 -18.16 -16.45 -7.93
C ASP A 20 -17.41 -15.64 -9.01
N PRO A 21 -16.13 -15.96 -9.27
CA PRO A 21 -15.31 -15.22 -10.24
C PRO A 21 -15.88 -15.25 -11.66
N SER A 22 -16.82 -16.16 -11.97
CA SER A 22 -17.47 -16.21 -13.28
C SER A 22 -18.50 -15.11 -13.47
N LYS A 23 -19.00 -14.49 -12.39
CA LYS A 23 -20.03 -13.44 -12.45
C LYS A 23 -19.44 -12.04 -12.64
N ASP A 24 -18.17 -11.83 -12.21
CA ASP A 24 -17.49 -10.53 -12.29
C ASP A 24 -16.38 -10.49 -13.34
N ALA A 25 -16.27 -11.53 -14.17
CA ALA A 25 -15.18 -11.74 -15.11
C ALA A 25 -15.06 -10.61 -16.15
N ASN A 26 -14.37 -9.53 -15.77
CA ASN A 26 -13.85 -8.56 -16.73
C ASN A 26 -12.65 -9.15 -17.50
N LYS A 27 -11.95 -10.11 -16.91
CA LYS A 27 -10.70 -10.69 -17.37
C LYS A 27 -10.76 -11.40 -18.75
N ASN A 28 -11.92 -11.92 -19.14
CA ASN A 28 -12.06 -12.65 -20.41
C ASN A 28 -12.60 -11.82 -21.57
N ALA A 29 -12.94 -10.54 -21.37
CA ALA A 29 -13.61 -9.75 -22.39
C ALA A 29 -13.16 -8.26 -22.43
N ALA A 30 -12.15 -7.81 -21.70
CA ALA A 30 -11.67 -6.42 -21.67
C ALA A 30 -12.83 -5.40 -21.78
N VAL A 31 -13.83 -5.49 -20.89
CA VAL A 31 -15.01 -4.62 -20.92
C VAL A 31 -14.59 -3.24 -20.42
N PRO A 32 -14.71 -2.18 -21.25
CA PRO A 32 -14.36 -0.83 -20.81
C PRO A 32 -15.21 -0.38 -19.61
N VAL A 33 -14.57 0.29 -18.66
CA VAL A 33 -15.19 0.87 -17.47
C VAL A 33 -14.92 2.36 -17.43
N ASP A 34 -15.85 3.16 -16.93
CA ASP A 34 -15.62 4.58 -16.69
C ASP A 34 -14.80 4.77 -15.40
N TYR A 35 -13.49 4.92 -15.54
CA TYR A 35 -12.58 5.13 -14.42
C TYR A 35 -12.42 6.60 -14.00
N THR A 36 -13.31 7.50 -14.38
CA THR A 36 -13.19 8.95 -14.10
C THR A 36 -13.01 9.23 -12.60
N LEU A 37 -13.72 8.54 -11.71
CA LEU A 37 -13.58 8.74 -10.25
C LEU A 37 -12.21 8.27 -9.76
N GLY A 38 -11.81 7.06 -10.11
CA GLY A 38 -10.49 6.52 -9.74
C GLY A 38 -9.35 7.37 -10.28
N ARG A 39 -9.41 7.84 -11.55
CA ARG A 39 -8.41 8.76 -12.13
C ARG A 39 -8.36 10.09 -11.39
N THR A 40 -9.52 10.65 -11.03
CA THR A 40 -9.59 11.88 -10.25
C THR A 40 -8.87 11.74 -8.92
N MET A 41 -9.16 10.63 -8.21
CA MET A 41 -8.48 10.37 -6.93
C MET A 41 -6.99 10.09 -7.12
N ASN A 42 -6.61 9.35 -8.17
CA ASN A 42 -5.20 9.09 -8.50
C ASN A 42 -4.41 10.38 -8.76
N ALA A 43 -5.03 11.35 -9.44
CA ALA A 43 -4.45 12.68 -9.67
C ALA A 43 -4.31 13.48 -8.36
N ILE A 44 -5.26 13.35 -7.42
CA ILE A 44 -5.18 13.95 -6.08
C ILE A 44 -4.02 13.34 -5.29
N LEU A 45 -3.85 12.01 -5.31
CA LEU A 45 -2.73 11.33 -4.67
C LEU A 45 -1.38 11.83 -5.21
N GLY A 46 -1.26 11.96 -6.52
CA GLY A 46 -0.12 12.56 -7.19
C GLY A 46 1.24 12.03 -6.72
N ARG A 47 2.01 12.89 -6.06
CA ARG A 47 3.32 12.57 -5.48
C ARG A 47 3.19 12.37 -3.98
N GLY A 48 3.41 11.15 -3.53
CA GLY A 48 3.26 10.77 -2.14
C GLY A 48 4.54 10.20 -1.52
N ILE A 49 4.47 9.98 -0.21
CA ILE A 49 5.52 9.35 0.58
C ILE A 49 4.90 8.43 1.63
N ASN A 50 5.55 7.29 1.91
CA ASN A 50 5.12 6.36 2.95
C ASN A 50 5.59 6.83 4.33
N LEU A 51 4.71 6.76 5.33
CA LEU A 51 5.03 6.89 6.76
C LEU A 51 5.27 5.48 7.33
N GLY A 52 6.28 4.80 6.79
CA GLY A 52 6.61 3.42 7.11
C GLY A 52 7.35 3.24 8.42
N ASN A 53 7.37 1.98 8.90
CA ASN A 53 7.97 1.56 10.17
C ASN A 53 7.32 2.22 11.39
N SER A 54 6.02 2.52 11.33
CA SER A 54 5.25 3.08 12.45
C SER A 54 4.07 2.17 12.83
N TRP A 55 2.86 2.42 12.33
CA TRP A 55 1.68 1.62 12.69
C TRP A 55 1.72 0.16 12.20
N GLU A 56 2.57 -0.16 11.24
CA GLU A 56 2.81 -1.54 10.80
C GLU A 56 3.93 -2.24 11.57
N SER A 57 4.60 -1.57 12.50
CA SER A 57 5.62 -2.17 13.35
C SER A 57 5.03 -3.26 14.27
N ASP A 58 5.88 -4.17 14.79
CA ASP A 58 5.44 -5.27 15.66
C ASP A 58 4.98 -4.80 17.05
N GLY A 59 5.26 -3.55 17.43
CA GLY A 59 4.83 -2.96 18.69
C GLY A 59 3.40 -2.49 18.68
N TYR A 60 2.88 -2.24 19.89
CA TYR A 60 1.56 -1.70 20.10
C TYR A 60 1.46 -0.24 19.65
N ASP A 61 2.50 0.51 19.90
CA ASP A 61 2.69 1.89 19.49
C ASP A 61 3.60 1.92 18.26
N ASP A 62 3.59 3.01 17.56
CA ASP A 62 4.41 3.43 16.45
C ASP A 62 5.93 3.17 16.62
N GLY A 63 6.41 2.74 17.77
CA GLY A 63 7.79 2.80 18.18
C GLY A 63 8.65 1.54 18.10
N ALA A 64 8.12 0.35 17.77
CA ALA A 64 8.92 -0.89 17.84
C ALA A 64 10.09 -0.90 16.85
N TRP A 65 9.97 -0.22 15.72
CA TRP A 65 11.06 0.00 14.74
C TRP A 65 11.58 1.45 14.78
N SER A 66 11.23 2.19 15.84
CA SER A 66 11.73 3.53 16.14
C SER A 66 11.45 4.60 15.08
N ASN A 67 10.30 4.54 14.43
CA ASN A 67 9.85 5.59 13.49
C ASN A 67 8.45 6.09 13.81
N PRO A 68 8.20 6.69 14.99
CA PRO A 68 6.90 7.23 15.36
C PRO A 68 6.52 8.40 14.44
N ILE A 69 5.26 8.44 14.00
CA ILE A 69 4.70 9.58 13.29
C ILE A 69 4.56 10.74 14.28
N ARG A 70 5.09 11.91 13.92
CA ARG A 70 5.00 13.13 14.72
C ARG A 70 4.00 14.09 14.08
N ASP A 71 3.27 14.83 14.87
CA ASP A 71 2.30 15.84 14.38
C ASP A 71 2.91 16.81 13.37
N THR A 72 4.22 17.12 13.54
CA THR A 72 4.97 18.04 12.66
C THR A 72 5.31 17.45 11.30
N ASP A 73 5.33 16.13 11.14
CA ASP A 73 5.78 15.46 9.93
C ASP A 73 4.90 15.80 8.73
N PHE A 74 3.58 15.89 8.94
CA PHE A 74 2.64 16.26 7.87
C PHE A 74 2.91 17.66 7.30
N ALA A 75 3.24 18.62 8.16
CA ALA A 75 3.61 19.97 7.72
C ALA A 75 4.94 19.98 6.94
N ILE A 76 5.94 19.21 7.36
CA ILE A 76 7.23 19.04 6.68
C ILE A 76 7.03 18.41 5.30
N ILE A 77 6.24 17.34 5.22
CA ILE A 77 5.91 16.63 3.97
C ILE A 77 5.17 17.57 3.02
N LYS A 78 4.16 18.30 3.51
CA LYS A 78 3.42 19.25 2.68
C LYS A 78 4.28 20.40 2.20
N ALA A 79 5.10 20.97 3.05
CA ALA A 79 6.02 22.06 2.70
C ALA A 79 7.06 21.63 1.64
N ALA A 80 7.43 20.35 1.62
CA ALA A 80 8.28 19.78 0.60
C ALA A 80 7.60 19.66 -0.79
N GLY A 81 6.26 19.70 -0.86
CA GLY A 81 5.50 19.68 -2.11
C GLY A 81 4.77 18.37 -2.40
N PHE A 82 4.68 17.45 -1.44
CA PHE A 82 3.90 16.22 -1.59
C PHE A 82 2.40 16.48 -1.57
N ASN A 83 1.65 15.60 -2.24
CA ASN A 83 0.20 15.65 -2.35
C ASN A 83 -0.49 14.71 -1.35
N SER A 84 0.18 13.60 -1.01
CA SER A 84 -0.40 12.53 -0.21
C SER A 84 0.63 11.84 0.68
N VAL A 85 0.12 11.11 1.66
CA VAL A 85 0.88 10.15 2.47
C VAL A 85 0.20 8.78 2.40
N ARG A 86 1.00 7.72 2.46
CA ARG A 86 0.50 6.35 2.70
C ARG A 86 0.86 5.96 4.12
N ILE A 87 -0.12 5.54 4.90
CA ILE A 87 0.00 5.12 6.30
C ILE A 87 -0.20 3.61 6.36
N PRO A 88 0.89 2.83 6.41
CA PRO A 88 0.84 1.39 6.62
C PRO A 88 0.32 1.05 8.02
N VAL A 89 -0.62 0.08 8.14
CA VAL A 89 -1.19 -0.27 9.45
C VAL A 89 -1.36 -1.78 9.61
N ARG A 90 -0.84 -2.35 10.70
CA ARG A 90 -1.16 -3.71 11.15
C ARG A 90 -2.40 -3.69 12.03
N TRP A 91 -3.58 -3.73 11.42
CA TRP A 91 -4.85 -3.72 12.14
C TRP A 91 -5.09 -4.96 13.01
N GLN A 92 -4.45 -6.08 12.68
CA GLN A 92 -4.53 -7.31 13.48
C GLN A 92 -3.80 -7.22 14.83
N ASN A 93 -2.88 -6.25 15.01
CA ASN A 93 -2.20 -6.07 16.28
C ASN A 93 -3.17 -5.54 17.34
N GLY A 94 -3.32 -6.29 18.44
CA GLY A 94 -4.28 -5.98 19.51
C GLY A 94 -5.74 -6.22 19.17
N SER A 95 -6.06 -6.78 18.00
CA SER A 95 -7.43 -7.10 17.58
C SER A 95 -8.04 -8.24 18.41
N ASP A 96 -9.37 -8.25 18.55
CA ASP A 96 -10.11 -9.32 19.19
C ASP A 96 -10.62 -10.33 18.14
N TYR A 97 -10.08 -11.53 18.16
CA TYR A 97 -10.49 -12.62 17.26
C TYR A 97 -11.91 -13.13 17.47
N THR A 98 -12.50 -12.95 18.67
CA THR A 98 -13.87 -13.40 18.94
C THR A 98 -14.91 -12.51 18.31
N SER A 99 -14.70 -11.21 18.41
CA SER A 99 -15.58 -10.18 17.84
C SER A 99 -15.13 -9.68 16.49
N HIS A 100 -13.95 -10.08 16.03
CA HIS A 100 -13.27 -9.59 14.83
C HIS A 100 -13.08 -8.06 14.84
N THR A 101 -12.82 -7.48 16.03
CA THR A 101 -12.68 -6.04 16.18
C THR A 101 -11.23 -5.60 16.21
N VAL A 102 -10.93 -4.46 15.58
CA VAL A 102 -9.62 -3.81 15.68
C VAL A 102 -9.42 -3.22 17.07
N ASP A 103 -8.16 -3.06 17.48
CA ASP A 103 -7.84 -2.36 18.73
C ASP A 103 -8.36 -0.93 18.69
N PRO A 104 -9.17 -0.49 19.68
CA PRO A 104 -9.77 0.85 19.67
C PRO A 104 -8.74 1.98 19.79
N GLN A 105 -7.61 1.75 20.47
CA GLN A 105 -6.58 2.78 20.64
C GLN A 105 -5.79 2.93 19.33
N ARG A 106 -5.45 1.80 18.66
CA ARG A 106 -4.84 1.82 17.33
C ARG A 106 -5.74 2.52 16.33
N LEU A 107 -7.03 2.20 16.30
CA LEU A 107 -7.98 2.88 15.40
C LEU A 107 -8.03 4.37 15.68
N ALA A 108 -8.14 4.79 16.96
CA ALA A 108 -8.19 6.19 17.32
C ALA A 108 -6.90 6.95 16.93
N GLY A 109 -5.72 6.35 17.14
CA GLY A 109 -4.44 6.96 16.77
C GLY A 109 -4.30 7.14 15.25
N VAL A 110 -4.62 6.10 14.47
CA VAL A 110 -4.58 6.20 13.00
C VAL A 110 -5.57 7.24 12.47
N LEU A 111 -6.78 7.31 13.04
CA LEU A 111 -7.76 8.35 12.68
C LEU A 111 -7.24 9.76 12.98
N GLU A 112 -6.49 9.94 14.08
CA GLU A 112 -5.88 11.24 14.40
C GLU A 112 -4.80 11.61 13.38
N ASP A 113 -3.92 10.68 13.01
CA ASP A 113 -2.93 10.92 11.96
C ASP A 113 -3.57 11.28 10.62
N ILE A 114 -4.66 10.60 10.26
CA ILE A 114 -5.41 10.94 9.04
C ILE A 114 -5.98 12.36 9.13
N ARG A 115 -6.54 12.77 10.27
CA ARG A 115 -7.04 14.15 10.47
C ARG A 115 -5.92 15.18 10.34
N LEU A 116 -4.75 14.91 10.94
CA LEU A 116 -3.58 15.77 10.83
C LEU A 116 -3.06 15.88 9.41
N ALA A 117 -2.99 14.77 8.66
CA ALA A 117 -2.62 14.78 7.25
C ALA A 117 -3.58 15.65 6.42
N ILE A 118 -4.89 15.46 6.58
CA ILE A 118 -5.92 16.21 5.88
C ILE A 118 -5.89 17.70 6.27
N ALA A 119 -5.71 18.03 7.55
CA ALA A 119 -5.58 19.39 8.03
C ALA A 119 -4.38 20.12 7.41
N ASN A 120 -3.32 19.38 7.05
CA ASN A 120 -2.16 19.89 6.32
C ASN A 120 -2.36 19.87 4.78
N GLY A 121 -3.53 19.48 4.27
CA GLY A 121 -3.84 19.44 2.85
C GLY A 121 -3.19 18.27 2.10
N LEU A 122 -2.97 17.15 2.77
CA LEU A 122 -2.51 15.88 2.21
C LEU A 122 -3.69 14.92 2.07
N ALA A 123 -3.78 14.19 0.96
CA ALA A 123 -4.63 13.02 0.85
C ALA A 123 -3.93 11.81 1.51
N VAL A 124 -4.71 10.80 1.87
CA VAL A 124 -4.20 9.65 2.62
C VAL A 124 -4.55 8.34 1.93
N VAL A 125 -3.59 7.43 1.81
CA VAL A 125 -3.82 6.00 1.58
C VAL A 125 -3.62 5.28 2.91
N VAL A 126 -4.60 4.49 3.34
CA VAL A 126 -4.49 3.63 4.52
C VAL A 126 -4.77 2.19 4.11
N ASN A 127 -3.99 1.24 4.66
CA ASN A 127 -4.06 -0.16 4.26
C ASN A 127 -4.07 -1.14 5.44
N PHE A 128 -4.22 -2.44 5.12
CA PHE A 128 -3.70 -3.53 5.92
C PHE A 128 -2.26 -3.84 5.51
N HIS A 129 -1.33 -3.80 6.46
CA HIS A 129 0.09 -4.05 6.20
C HIS A 129 0.58 -5.27 6.98
N HIS A 130 1.39 -6.12 6.33
CA HIS A 130 2.05 -7.27 6.95
C HIS A 130 1.12 -8.23 7.71
N TYR A 131 -0.01 -8.65 7.13
CA TYR A 131 -0.86 -9.63 7.78
C TYR A 131 -0.26 -11.06 7.65
N THR A 132 0.80 -11.29 8.42
CA THR A 132 1.61 -12.52 8.38
C THR A 132 0.79 -13.79 8.61
N GLN A 133 -0.17 -13.77 9.56
CA GLN A 133 -1.01 -14.94 9.87
C GLN A 133 -1.87 -15.35 8.68
N LEU A 134 -2.48 -14.40 7.98
CA LEU A 134 -3.28 -14.63 6.79
C LEU A 134 -2.42 -15.16 5.64
N ASN A 135 -1.30 -14.51 5.37
CA ASN A 135 -0.35 -14.93 4.34
C ASN A 135 0.18 -16.35 4.62
N CYS A 136 0.59 -16.63 5.85
CA CYS A 136 1.09 -17.94 6.28
C CYS A 136 0.01 -19.02 6.15
N ALA A 137 -1.22 -18.78 6.62
CA ALA A 137 -2.34 -19.71 6.47
C ALA A 137 -2.67 -20.00 5.01
N GLY A 138 -2.47 -19.04 4.11
CA GLY A 138 -2.56 -19.18 2.67
C GLY A 138 -1.41 -19.95 2.01
N GLY A 139 -0.37 -20.32 2.77
CA GLY A 139 0.82 -21.02 2.30
C GLY A 139 1.94 -20.09 1.82
N GLY A 140 1.86 -18.81 2.15
CA GLY A 140 2.87 -17.80 1.86
C GLY A 140 4.07 -17.82 2.80
N GLY A 141 4.87 -16.76 2.77
CA GLY A 141 6.00 -16.59 3.67
C GLY A 141 5.59 -16.12 5.06
N ASN A 142 6.36 -16.51 6.06
CA ASN A 142 6.36 -15.85 7.35
C ASN A 142 7.37 -14.70 7.27
N GLU A 143 6.89 -13.47 7.29
CA GLU A 143 7.72 -12.28 7.14
C GLU A 143 8.71 -12.08 8.30
N SER A 144 8.40 -12.63 9.50
CA SER A 144 9.26 -12.47 10.67
C SER A 144 10.52 -13.35 10.65
N ASP A 145 10.51 -14.51 9.99
CA ASP A 145 11.61 -15.47 9.96
C ASP A 145 11.95 -16.01 8.57
N GLY A 146 11.25 -15.56 7.52
CA GLY A 146 11.46 -15.98 6.13
C GLY A 146 11.07 -17.42 5.83
N THR A 147 10.44 -18.14 6.77
CA THR A 147 10.02 -19.52 6.53
C THR A 147 8.81 -19.59 5.61
N LYS A 148 8.75 -20.63 4.77
CA LYS A 148 7.57 -20.91 3.95
C LYS A 148 6.56 -21.70 4.78
N CYS A 149 5.36 -21.17 4.89
CA CYS A 149 4.25 -21.85 5.51
C CYS A 149 3.60 -22.86 4.56
N GLN A 150 2.84 -23.79 5.11
CA GLN A 150 2.00 -24.67 4.32
C GLN A 150 0.55 -24.18 4.33
N TYR A 151 -0.13 -24.30 3.20
CA TYR A 151 -1.55 -23.95 3.12
C TYR A 151 -2.40 -24.77 4.09
N ASP A 152 -3.15 -24.06 4.91
CA ASP A 152 -4.13 -24.63 5.85
C ASP A 152 -5.49 -23.97 5.59
N ALA A 153 -6.39 -24.69 4.94
CA ALA A 153 -7.69 -24.16 4.52
C ALA A 153 -8.56 -23.67 5.69
N ALA A 154 -8.52 -24.35 6.83
CA ALA A 154 -9.31 -23.97 8.00
C ALA A 154 -8.77 -22.70 8.66
N LYS A 155 -7.45 -22.60 8.81
CA LYS A 155 -6.81 -21.40 9.32
C LYS A 155 -6.98 -20.24 8.36
N PHE A 156 -6.80 -20.47 7.05
CA PHE A 156 -6.99 -19.42 6.05
C PHE A 156 -8.41 -18.86 6.09
N GLN A 157 -9.41 -19.71 6.20
CA GLN A 157 -10.80 -19.25 6.32
C GLN A 157 -11.03 -18.47 7.63
N ALA A 158 -10.44 -18.88 8.75
CA ALA A 158 -10.54 -18.17 10.03
C ALA A 158 -9.87 -16.77 9.94
N GLU A 159 -8.63 -16.70 9.42
CA GLU A 159 -7.92 -15.43 9.24
C GLU A 159 -8.63 -14.52 8.23
N LYS A 160 -9.17 -15.07 7.14
CA LYS A 160 -9.98 -14.32 6.18
C LYS A 160 -11.23 -13.73 6.85
N THR A 161 -11.94 -14.51 7.65
CA THR A 161 -13.12 -14.02 8.38
C THR A 161 -12.75 -12.87 9.33
N HIS A 162 -11.63 -12.99 10.03
CA HIS A 162 -11.13 -11.95 10.90
C HIS A 162 -10.73 -10.68 10.12
N PHE A 163 -10.02 -10.84 9.02
CA PHE A 163 -9.63 -9.76 8.10
C PHE A 163 -10.84 -8.98 7.58
N LEU A 164 -11.87 -9.68 7.11
CA LEU A 164 -13.09 -9.05 6.59
C LEU A 164 -13.88 -8.33 7.70
N GLY A 165 -13.92 -8.90 8.91
CA GLY A 165 -14.55 -8.26 10.07
C GLY A 165 -13.84 -6.98 10.50
N MET A 166 -12.51 -6.97 10.50
CA MET A 166 -11.72 -5.76 10.75
C MET A 166 -11.94 -4.71 9.66
N TRP A 167 -11.96 -5.12 8.37
CA TRP A 167 -12.25 -4.18 7.27
C TRP A 167 -13.62 -3.52 7.38
N ALA A 168 -14.63 -4.24 7.85
CA ALA A 168 -15.97 -3.65 8.07
C ALA A 168 -15.91 -2.45 9.03
N GLN A 169 -15.11 -2.54 10.08
CA GLN A 169 -14.94 -1.47 11.07
C GLN A 169 -14.06 -0.33 10.56
N VAL A 170 -12.91 -0.66 9.98
CA VAL A 170 -12.00 0.33 9.42
C VAL A 170 -12.69 1.14 8.33
N ALA A 171 -13.38 0.47 7.39
CA ALA A 171 -14.12 1.15 6.32
C ALA A 171 -15.24 2.05 6.86
N ALA A 172 -16.00 1.58 7.86
CA ALA A 172 -17.03 2.38 8.51
C ALA A 172 -16.45 3.62 9.20
N ALA A 173 -15.31 3.49 9.88
CA ALA A 173 -14.64 4.62 10.53
C ALA A 173 -14.14 5.66 9.52
N MET A 174 -13.74 5.26 8.32
CA MET A 174 -13.33 6.18 7.25
C MET A 174 -14.49 7.03 6.70
N GLY A 175 -15.73 6.72 7.05
CA GLY A 175 -16.92 7.52 6.71
C GLY A 175 -16.93 8.93 7.29
N GLU A 176 -16.08 9.25 8.29
CA GLU A 176 -15.95 10.62 8.81
C GLU A 176 -15.24 11.57 7.83
N PHE A 177 -14.45 11.05 6.88
CA PHE A 177 -13.69 11.84 5.92
C PHE A 177 -14.44 11.96 4.58
N GLN A 178 -14.13 13.00 3.80
CA GLN A 178 -14.65 13.13 2.44
C GLN A 178 -14.06 12.06 1.52
N ASP A 179 -14.79 11.70 0.46
CA ASP A 179 -14.39 10.59 -0.43
C ASP A 179 -13.09 10.87 -1.20
N ASN A 180 -12.77 12.13 -1.44
CA ASN A 180 -11.55 12.58 -2.10
C ASN A 180 -10.37 12.81 -1.15
N GLN A 181 -10.46 12.42 0.11
CA GLN A 181 -9.41 12.61 1.11
C GLN A 181 -8.69 11.31 1.48
N VAL A 182 -9.40 10.17 1.47
CA VAL A 182 -8.88 8.89 1.93
C VAL A 182 -9.16 7.78 0.92
N VAL A 183 -8.12 7.02 0.58
CA VAL A 183 -8.16 5.80 -0.24
C VAL A 183 -7.92 4.59 0.67
N LEU A 184 -8.68 3.52 0.46
CA LEU A 184 -8.58 2.27 1.20
C LEU A 184 -7.86 1.22 0.36
N GLU A 185 -6.64 0.87 0.74
CA GLU A 185 -5.85 -0.16 0.08
C GLU A 185 -6.03 -1.49 0.81
N ILE A 186 -6.47 -2.50 0.09
CA ILE A 186 -7.02 -3.73 0.69
C ILE A 186 -6.00 -4.51 1.51
N LEU A 187 -4.83 -4.82 0.93
CA LEU A 187 -3.79 -5.62 1.60
C LEU A 187 -2.45 -5.38 0.93
N ASN A 188 -1.46 -4.98 1.72
CA ASN A 188 -0.09 -4.82 1.28
C ASN A 188 0.56 -6.17 0.97
N GLU A 189 1.20 -6.25 -0.18
CA GLU A 189 2.12 -7.32 -0.58
C GLU A 189 1.66 -8.76 -0.27
N PRO A 190 0.52 -9.22 -0.79
CA PRO A 190 0.10 -10.60 -0.56
C PRO A 190 1.17 -11.58 -1.03
N THR A 191 1.64 -12.47 -0.14
CA THR A 191 2.64 -13.50 -0.43
C THR A 191 2.03 -14.90 -0.61
N ILE A 192 0.71 -15.02 -0.58
CA ILE A 192 -0.03 -16.28 -0.77
C ILE A 192 0.27 -16.82 -2.18
N PRO A 193 0.83 -18.05 -2.33
CA PRO A 193 1.31 -18.54 -3.63
C PRO A 193 0.20 -19.01 -4.58
N LYS A 194 -1.05 -19.05 -4.13
CA LYS A 194 -2.20 -19.41 -4.95
C LYS A 194 -2.92 -18.16 -5.42
N ALA A 195 -2.76 -17.83 -6.68
CA ALA A 195 -3.32 -16.63 -7.30
C ALA A 195 -4.84 -16.52 -7.12
N GLU A 196 -5.57 -17.62 -7.23
CA GLU A 196 -7.01 -17.68 -7.04
C GLU A 196 -7.45 -17.33 -5.61
N LEU A 197 -6.64 -17.63 -4.60
CA LEU A 197 -6.95 -17.25 -3.22
C LEU A 197 -6.75 -15.76 -3.00
N VAL A 198 -5.73 -15.15 -3.60
CA VAL A 198 -5.50 -13.70 -3.54
C VAL A 198 -6.62 -12.96 -4.25
N ASP A 199 -6.97 -13.39 -5.46
CA ASP A 199 -8.04 -12.80 -6.25
C ASP A 199 -9.38 -12.83 -5.48
N GLN A 200 -9.74 -14.00 -4.92
CA GLN A 200 -10.93 -14.16 -4.09
C GLN A 200 -10.90 -13.26 -2.87
N LEU A 201 -9.78 -13.25 -2.12
CA LEU A 201 -9.61 -12.44 -0.91
C LEU A 201 -9.78 -10.96 -1.19
N MET A 202 -9.15 -10.45 -2.26
CA MET A 202 -9.24 -9.05 -2.66
C MET A 202 -10.67 -8.65 -3.02
N ASN A 203 -11.37 -9.48 -3.77
CA ASN A 203 -12.74 -9.19 -4.18
C ASN A 203 -13.75 -9.32 -3.02
N GLU A 204 -13.57 -10.27 -2.10
CA GLU A 204 -14.38 -10.34 -0.89
C GLU A 204 -14.17 -9.11 0.01
N ALA A 205 -12.92 -8.68 0.21
CA ALA A 205 -12.60 -7.47 0.96
C ALA A 205 -13.16 -6.20 0.29
N TYR A 206 -13.02 -6.10 -1.04
CA TYR A 206 -13.66 -5.03 -1.82
C TYR A 206 -15.17 -4.94 -1.54
N ASN A 207 -15.89 -6.05 -1.57
CA ASN A 207 -17.33 -6.06 -1.30
C ASN A 207 -17.67 -5.57 0.11
N VAL A 208 -16.89 -5.97 1.12
CA VAL A 208 -17.04 -5.49 2.48
C VAL A 208 -16.77 -3.98 2.55
N ILE A 209 -15.64 -3.52 2.04
CA ILE A 209 -15.28 -2.10 2.06
C ILE A 209 -16.34 -1.28 1.34
N ARG A 210 -16.79 -1.69 0.16
CA ARG A 210 -17.80 -0.99 -0.63
C ARG A 210 -19.14 -0.90 0.11
N THR A 211 -19.46 -1.88 0.95
CA THR A 211 -20.67 -1.87 1.78
C THR A 211 -20.61 -0.80 2.87
N TYR A 212 -19.46 -0.64 3.53
CA TYR A 212 -19.31 0.27 4.68
C TYR A 212 -18.75 1.65 4.30
N ALA A 213 -18.09 1.78 3.15
CA ALA A 213 -17.52 3.01 2.62
C ALA A 213 -17.82 3.17 1.11
N PRO A 214 -19.10 3.32 0.72
CA PRO A 214 -19.52 3.22 -0.68
C PRO A 214 -18.90 4.27 -1.61
N GLY A 215 -18.53 5.44 -1.10
CA GLY A 215 -17.94 6.52 -1.90
C GLY A 215 -16.41 6.50 -1.97
N LYS A 216 -15.73 5.72 -1.12
CA LYS A 216 -14.27 5.70 -1.09
C LYS A 216 -13.66 5.04 -2.31
N THR A 217 -12.55 5.59 -2.79
CA THR A 217 -11.71 4.88 -3.76
C THR A 217 -11.05 3.69 -3.07
N ILE A 218 -11.11 2.52 -3.71
CA ILE A 218 -10.51 1.28 -3.20
C ILE A 218 -9.29 0.95 -4.05
N MET A 219 -8.18 0.63 -3.39
CA MET A 219 -6.92 0.30 -4.05
C MET A 219 -6.64 -1.20 -3.92
N PHE A 220 -6.35 -1.82 -5.06
CA PHE A 220 -6.03 -3.24 -5.18
C PHE A 220 -4.54 -3.44 -5.35
N GLU A 221 -3.96 -4.37 -4.63
CA GLU A 221 -2.62 -4.91 -4.90
C GLU A 221 -2.71 -6.36 -5.37
N SER A 222 -1.78 -6.74 -6.23
CA SER A 222 -1.71 -8.09 -6.74
C SER A 222 -0.81 -8.96 -5.85
N TYR A 223 -0.71 -10.19 -6.25
CA TYR A 223 0.08 -11.25 -5.68
C TYR A 223 1.60 -11.08 -5.93
N HIS A 224 2.47 -11.95 -5.39
CA HIS A 224 3.94 -11.81 -5.46
C HIS A 224 4.48 -10.49 -4.91
N ALA A 225 3.98 -10.06 -3.74
CA ALA A 225 4.39 -8.80 -3.13
C ALA A 225 4.13 -7.60 -4.07
N ALA A 226 2.88 -7.46 -4.49
CA ALA A 226 2.38 -6.33 -5.28
C ALA A 226 3.13 -6.03 -6.58
N LYS A 227 3.64 -7.05 -7.29
CA LYS A 227 4.31 -6.81 -8.56
C LYS A 227 3.34 -6.31 -9.63
N PHE A 228 3.70 -5.23 -10.31
CA PHE A 228 2.92 -4.72 -11.44
C PHE A 228 2.62 -5.76 -12.52
N ALA A 229 3.56 -6.67 -12.78
CA ALA A 229 3.40 -7.73 -13.78
C ALA A 229 2.19 -8.66 -13.50
N ASP A 230 1.75 -8.73 -12.26
CA ASP A 230 0.68 -9.64 -11.83
C ASP A 230 -0.72 -9.03 -11.93
N LEU A 231 -0.87 -7.83 -12.51
CA LEU A 231 -2.17 -7.23 -12.83
C LEU A 231 -3.07 -8.20 -13.63
N SER A 232 -2.48 -9.03 -14.48
CA SER A 232 -3.21 -10.04 -15.26
C SER A 232 -3.82 -11.17 -14.42
N ILE A 233 -3.47 -11.29 -13.15
CA ILE A 233 -3.95 -12.33 -12.24
C ILE A 233 -5.27 -11.93 -11.59
N LEU A 234 -5.41 -10.65 -11.22
CA LEU A 234 -6.61 -10.13 -10.57
C LEU A 234 -7.81 -10.05 -11.52
N HIS A 235 -9.00 -10.28 -10.96
CA HIS A 235 -10.27 -9.92 -11.58
C HIS A 235 -10.78 -8.63 -10.91
N LEU A 236 -10.37 -7.49 -11.45
CA LEU A 236 -10.85 -6.21 -10.93
C LEU A 236 -12.36 -6.06 -11.17
N PRO A 237 -13.11 -5.53 -10.20
CA PRO A 237 -14.54 -5.29 -10.36
C PRO A 237 -14.81 -4.23 -11.45
N LYS A 238 -16.02 -4.27 -12.04
CA LYS A 238 -16.49 -3.24 -12.98
C LYS A 238 -16.91 -1.97 -12.23
N ASP A 239 -15.98 -1.41 -11.51
CA ASP A 239 -16.15 -0.22 -10.68
C ASP A 239 -15.16 0.86 -11.12
N GLY A 240 -15.67 2.02 -11.48
CA GLY A 240 -14.84 3.15 -11.90
C GLY A 240 -14.13 3.88 -10.77
N ASN A 241 -14.41 3.52 -9.51
CA ASN A 241 -13.81 4.15 -8.33
C ASN A 241 -12.78 3.24 -7.64
N ILE A 242 -11.89 2.66 -8.45
CA ILE A 242 -10.79 1.81 -7.99
C ILE A 242 -9.45 2.29 -8.57
N ILE A 243 -8.36 1.90 -7.93
CA ILE A 243 -6.97 2.09 -8.36
C ILE A 243 -6.26 0.73 -8.24
N TYR A 244 -5.41 0.39 -9.21
CA TYR A 244 -4.46 -0.72 -9.08
C TYR A 244 -3.12 -0.21 -8.58
N SER A 245 -2.61 -0.80 -7.49
CA SER A 245 -1.31 -0.48 -6.93
C SER A 245 -0.31 -1.59 -7.19
N GLY A 246 0.92 -1.20 -7.47
CA GLY A 246 2.06 -2.10 -7.55
C GLY A 246 3.30 -1.49 -6.96
N HIS A 247 4.26 -2.33 -6.57
CA HIS A 247 5.54 -1.91 -6.00
C HIS A 247 6.66 -2.03 -7.04
N TYR A 248 7.62 -1.11 -6.99
CA TYR A 248 8.72 -1.06 -7.94
C TYR A 248 10.06 -0.87 -7.23
N TYR A 249 10.80 -1.95 -7.10
CA TYR A 249 12.13 -1.95 -6.49
C TYR A 249 13.23 -2.46 -7.45
N GLU A 250 12.91 -2.57 -8.75
CA GLU A 250 13.84 -3.13 -9.73
C GLU A 250 15.02 -2.18 -10.08
N PRO A 251 16.25 -2.71 -10.17
CA PRO A 251 16.60 -4.09 -9.85
C PRO A 251 16.84 -4.26 -8.33
N TYR A 252 16.32 -5.35 -7.75
CA TYR A 252 16.48 -5.65 -6.31
C TYR A 252 17.95 -5.68 -5.87
N GLN A 253 18.88 -6.10 -6.72
CA GLN A 253 20.31 -6.06 -6.44
C GLN A 253 20.84 -4.64 -6.19
N TYR A 254 20.13 -3.62 -6.66
CA TYR A 254 20.46 -2.22 -6.38
C TYR A 254 19.66 -1.67 -5.22
N SER A 255 18.35 -1.86 -5.23
CA SER A 255 17.44 -1.25 -4.25
C SER A 255 17.57 -1.85 -2.85
N HIS A 256 17.93 -3.13 -2.73
CA HIS A 256 17.97 -3.87 -1.46
C HIS A 256 19.38 -4.29 -1.06
N GLN A 257 20.40 -3.48 -1.38
CA GLN A 257 21.77 -3.77 -0.94
C GLN A 257 21.83 -3.79 0.60
N GLY A 258 22.38 -4.87 1.16
CA GLY A 258 22.41 -5.12 2.60
C GLY A 258 21.12 -5.76 3.16
N HIS A 259 20.01 -5.77 2.42
CA HIS A 259 18.76 -6.47 2.74
C HIS A 259 18.66 -7.77 1.94
N GLY A 260 19.58 -8.69 2.17
CA GLY A 260 19.64 -9.96 1.46
C GLY A 260 20.41 -9.93 0.12
N TYR A 261 20.88 -8.77 -0.31
CA TYR A 261 21.72 -8.58 -1.51
C TYR A 261 23.08 -8.01 -1.18
N ASN A 262 24.09 -8.30 -2.00
CA ASN A 262 25.45 -7.85 -1.79
C ASN A 262 25.57 -6.31 -1.88
N CYS A 263 26.44 -5.76 -1.05
CA CYS A 263 26.79 -4.33 -1.06
C CYS A 263 27.83 -4.07 -2.16
N VAL A 264 27.41 -3.52 -3.27
CA VAL A 264 28.23 -3.26 -4.47
C VAL A 264 28.22 -1.78 -4.91
N GLY A 265 27.61 -0.93 -4.11
CA GLY A 265 27.49 0.51 -4.38
C GLY A 265 26.67 0.79 -5.63
N ASP A 266 27.04 1.82 -6.39
CA ASP A 266 26.31 2.23 -7.60
C ASP A 266 26.59 1.32 -8.81
N ASN A 267 27.41 0.27 -8.70
CA ASN A 267 27.75 -0.61 -9.80
C ASN A 267 26.57 -1.47 -10.30
N ALA A 268 25.56 -1.69 -9.46
CA ALA A 268 24.34 -2.41 -9.83
C ALA A 268 23.19 -1.50 -10.29
N LYS A 269 23.42 -0.19 -10.42
CA LYS A 269 22.39 0.78 -10.80
C LYS A 269 21.87 0.51 -12.21
N ASP A 270 20.56 0.34 -12.33
CA ASP A 270 19.83 0.31 -13.59
C ASP A 270 18.64 1.28 -13.51
N ILE A 271 18.39 2.02 -14.56
CA ILE A 271 17.33 3.05 -14.64
C ILE A 271 16.32 2.65 -15.72
N SER A 272 15.87 1.42 -15.68
CA SER A 272 14.91 0.85 -16.66
C SER A 272 13.44 1.18 -16.36
N ALA A 273 13.15 1.88 -15.26
CA ALA A 273 11.80 2.20 -14.80
C ALA A 273 10.88 2.78 -15.90
N SER A 274 11.42 3.64 -16.78
CA SER A 274 10.64 4.21 -17.88
C SER A 274 10.08 3.16 -18.83
N ARG A 275 10.88 2.15 -19.18
CA ARG A 275 10.47 1.03 -20.05
C ARG A 275 9.46 0.14 -19.32
N ASP A 276 9.74 -0.18 -18.09
CA ASP A 276 8.98 -1.17 -17.32
C ASP A 276 7.59 -0.64 -16.99
N LEU A 277 7.49 0.59 -16.47
CA LEU A 277 6.19 1.20 -16.14
C LEU A 277 5.35 1.48 -17.40
N ALA A 278 5.96 1.85 -18.52
CA ALA A 278 5.25 1.98 -19.79
C ALA A 278 4.68 0.64 -20.28
N ASN A 279 5.40 -0.47 -20.07
CA ASN A 279 4.91 -1.81 -20.41
C ASN A 279 3.73 -2.20 -19.51
N TYR A 280 3.78 -1.89 -18.21
CA TYR A 280 2.68 -2.16 -17.29
C TYR A 280 1.43 -1.33 -17.63
N ALA A 281 1.58 -0.06 -17.94
CA ALA A 281 0.48 0.78 -18.42
C ALA A 281 -0.16 0.24 -19.72
N LYS A 282 0.66 -0.23 -20.65
CA LYS A 282 0.16 -0.89 -21.87
C LYS A 282 -0.61 -2.19 -21.57
N THR A 283 -0.15 -2.96 -20.61
CA THR A 283 -0.85 -4.17 -20.14
C THR A 283 -2.20 -3.79 -19.51
N ALA A 284 -2.23 -2.76 -18.66
CA ALA A 284 -3.46 -2.25 -18.06
C ALA A 284 -4.46 -1.78 -19.11
N LEU A 285 -4.01 -1.06 -20.14
CA LEU A 285 -4.87 -0.65 -21.26
C LEU A 285 -5.47 -1.82 -22.01
N THR A 286 -4.74 -2.92 -22.11
CA THR A 286 -5.23 -4.14 -22.78
C THR A 286 -6.25 -4.89 -21.94
N LEU A 287 -6.03 -4.98 -20.62
CA LEU A 287 -6.83 -5.82 -19.73
C LEU A 287 -8.03 -5.06 -19.12
N TYR A 288 -7.84 -3.78 -18.80
CA TYR A 288 -8.79 -2.94 -18.09
C TYR A 288 -8.90 -1.55 -18.73
N PRO A 289 -9.37 -1.49 -20.01
CA PRO A 289 -9.51 -0.23 -20.72
C PRO A 289 -10.58 0.68 -20.11
N ASP A 290 -10.36 1.99 -20.19
CA ASP A 290 -11.40 2.98 -19.92
C ASP A 290 -12.36 3.08 -21.11
N ILE A 291 -13.58 3.58 -20.86
CA ILE A 291 -14.59 3.81 -21.91
C ILE A 291 -14.14 4.83 -22.96
N ASP A 292 -13.16 5.68 -22.65
CA ASP A 292 -12.61 6.65 -23.59
C ASP A 292 -11.65 6.02 -24.62
N GLY A 293 -11.26 4.77 -24.43
CA GLY A 293 -10.38 4.01 -25.32
C GLY A 293 -8.92 4.47 -25.33
N VAL A 294 -8.55 5.40 -24.46
CA VAL A 294 -7.19 5.97 -24.35
C VAL A 294 -6.56 5.65 -23.00
N HIS A 295 -7.36 5.73 -21.93
CA HIS A 295 -6.92 5.43 -20.58
C HIS A 295 -7.26 3.99 -20.18
N HIS A 296 -6.83 3.63 -19.00
CA HIS A 296 -7.04 2.32 -18.37
C HIS A 296 -7.37 2.50 -16.88
N VAL A 297 -7.55 1.39 -16.15
CA VAL A 297 -7.64 1.44 -14.68
C VAL A 297 -6.50 2.29 -14.13
N PRO A 298 -6.78 3.31 -13.32
CA PRO A 298 -5.72 4.15 -12.79
C PRO A 298 -4.74 3.33 -11.95
N MET A 299 -3.46 3.68 -12.01
CA MET A 299 -2.39 2.94 -11.37
C MET A 299 -1.65 3.80 -10.35
N ASN A 300 -1.22 3.17 -9.27
CA ASN A 300 -0.38 3.76 -8.23
C ASN A 300 0.91 2.95 -8.08
N MET A 301 2.06 3.60 -7.96
CA MET A 301 3.29 2.97 -7.51
C MET A 301 3.36 3.12 -5.99
N GLY A 302 2.74 2.16 -5.26
CA GLY A 302 2.49 2.23 -3.81
C GLY A 302 3.74 2.25 -2.97
N GLU A 303 4.79 1.56 -3.47
CA GLU A 303 6.12 1.61 -2.88
C GLU A 303 7.19 1.57 -3.96
N PHE A 304 8.24 2.34 -3.74
CA PHE A 304 9.52 2.27 -4.43
C PHE A 304 10.59 2.98 -3.58
N GLY A 305 11.80 2.50 -3.61
CA GLY A 305 12.86 3.08 -2.79
C GLY A 305 14.19 2.38 -3.01
N ILE A 306 15.24 2.98 -2.46
CA ILE A 306 16.61 2.43 -2.49
C ILE A 306 17.17 2.49 -1.08
N ALA A 307 17.61 1.36 -0.55
CA ALA A 307 18.39 1.31 0.67
C ALA A 307 19.80 1.85 0.41
N GLY A 308 20.20 2.89 1.11
CA GLY A 308 21.50 3.53 0.91
C GLY A 308 21.89 4.46 2.05
N GLY A 309 23.06 5.09 1.92
CA GLY A 309 23.62 5.99 2.91
C GLY A 309 24.30 5.30 4.10
N ASP A 310 24.77 6.10 5.05
CA ASP A 310 25.57 5.65 6.21
C ASP A 310 24.75 4.80 7.20
N VAL A 311 23.43 4.92 7.17
CA VAL A 311 22.48 4.16 8.01
C VAL A 311 21.96 2.89 7.35
N SER A 312 22.47 2.56 6.16
CA SER A 312 22.09 1.32 5.47
C SER A 312 22.73 0.10 6.12
N PRO A 313 22.13 -1.10 5.97
CA PRO A 313 22.76 -2.35 6.40
C PRO A 313 24.16 -2.56 5.81
N CYS A 314 24.47 -2.01 4.63
CA CYS A 314 25.80 -2.07 4.04
C CYS A 314 26.85 -1.34 4.89
N GLY A 315 26.56 -0.16 5.40
CA GLY A 315 27.45 0.59 6.27
C GLY A 315 27.74 -0.17 7.57
N TRP A 316 26.72 -0.76 8.17
CA TRP A 316 26.87 -1.57 9.40
C TRP A 316 27.67 -2.86 9.19
N GLN A 317 27.65 -3.42 7.98
CA GLN A 317 28.40 -4.62 7.59
C GLN A 317 29.80 -4.29 7.07
N GLY A 318 30.22 -3.01 7.07
CA GLY A 318 31.50 -2.57 6.56
C GLY A 318 31.63 -2.62 5.03
N GLY A 319 30.50 -2.66 4.31
CA GLY A 319 30.42 -2.59 2.86
C GLY A 319 30.03 -1.21 2.35
N THR A 320 30.01 -1.04 1.04
CA THR A 320 29.60 0.19 0.38
C THR A 320 28.24 -0.02 -0.28
N GLY A 321 27.20 0.63 0.23
CA GLY A 321 25.87 0.70 -0.38
C GLY A 321 25.79 1.76 -1.47
N PRO A 322 24.61 1.93 -2.10
CA PRO A 322 24.36 3.01 -3.05
C PRO A 322 24.71 4.38 -2.45
N SER A 323 25.32 5.24 -3.26
CA SER A 323 25.57 6.62 -2.84
C SER A 323 24.28 7.41 -2.70
N GLU A 324 24.26 8.46 -1.88
CA GLU A 324 23.12 9.38 -1.77
C GLU A 324 22.73 9.96 -3.14
N ALA A 325 23.70 10.29 -3.98
CA ALA A 325 23.46 10.76 -5.33
C ALA A 325 22.86 9.68 -6.22
N GLY A 326 23.33 8.43 -6.14
CA GLY A 326 22.79 7.29 -6.88
C GLY A 326 21.37 6.94 -6.47
N LYS A 327 21.09 6.99 -5.15
CA LYS A 327 19.76 6.83 -4.57
C LYS A 327 18.77 7.88 -5.13
N ALA A 328 19.15 9.15 -5.08
CA ALA A 328 18.33 10.24 -5.57
C ALA A 328 18.12 10.19 -7.10
N GLU A 329 19.13 9.80 -7.88
CA GLU A 329 19.02 9.66 -9.34
C GLU A 329 18.04 8.55 -9.72
N TRP A 330 18.14 7.37 -9.09
CA TRP A 330 17.23 6.26 -9.33
C TRP A 330 15.79 6.62 -8.92
N ALA A 331 15.60 7.19 -7.71
CA ALA A 331 14.30 7.61 -7.22
C ALA A 331 13.64 8.62 -8.17
N LYS A 332 14.42 9.57 -8.69
CA LYS A 332 13.93 10.54 -9.69
C LYS A 332 13.53 9.89 -11.00
N ALA A 333 14.29 8.91 -11.47
CA ALA A 333 13.96 8.21 -12.71
C ALA A 333 12.66 7.40 -12.57
N ALA A 334 12.48 6.68 -11.44
CA ALA A 334 11.27 5.93 -11.15
C ALA A 334 10.04 6.85 -10.99
N ALA A 335 10.18 7.94 -10.19
CA ALA A 335 9.11 8.93 -9.99
C ALA A 335 8.68 9.60 -11.31
N LYS A 336 9.65 9.97 -12.17
CA LYS A 336 9.36 10.53 -13.51
C LYS A 336 8.64 9.52 -14.40
N ALA A 337 9.09 8.26 -14.37
CA ALA A 337 8.46 7.20 -15.15
C ALA A 337 7.01 6.98 -14.72
N ALA A 338 6.72 7.00 -13.42
CA ALA A 338 5.36 6.92 -12.90
C ALA A 338 4.48 8.05 -13.44
N ILE A 339 4.90 9.30 -13.26
CA ILE A 339 4.12 10.47 -13.71
C ILE A 339 3.92 10.48 -15.24
N LEU A 340 4.91 10.06 -16.05
CA LEU A 340 4.78 9.98 -17.51
C LEU A 340 3.80 8.90 -17.98
N ASN A 341 3.41 7.98 -17.09
CA ASN A 341 2.42 6.94 -17.35
C ASN A 341 1.14 7.15 -16.52
N ASP A 342 0.85 8.38 -16.12
CA ASP A 342 -0.35 8.77 -15.35
C ASP A 342 -0.52 8.00 -14.02
N MET A 343 0.58 7.56 -13.41
CA MET A 343 0.59 6.88 -12.13
C MET A 343 0.87 7.88 -11.00
N SER A 344 0.09 7.83 -9.92
CA SER A 344 0.50 8.38 -8.63
C SER A 344 1.59 7.51 -8.01
N PHE A 345 2.27 8.00 -6.98
CA PHE A 345 3.28 7.20 -6.30
C PHE A 345 3.44 7.54 -4.82
N HIS A 346 4.03 6.60 -4.03
CA HIS A 346 4.46 6.81 -2.67
C HIS A 346 5.87 6.25 -2.46
N TYR A 347 6.85 7.13 -2.26
CA TYR A 347 8.23 6.72 -1.99
C TYR A 347 8.35 6.04 -0.63
N TRP A 348 9.08 4.96 -0.54
CA TRP A 348 9.42 4.29 0.72
C TRP A 348 10.79 4.75 1.20
N GLY A 349 10.96 5.64 2.24
CA GLY A 349 9.86 6.22 3.01
C GLY A 349 10.31 7.51 3.72
N PHE A 350 9.48 8.04 4.60
CA PHE A 350 9.76 9.19 5.44
C PHE A 350 10.22 8.74 6.83
N GLY A 351 11.32 9.28 7.32
CA GLY A 351 11.89 8.89 8.62
C GLY A 351 12.68 7.57 8.56
N TYR A 352 12.82 6.90 9.68
CA TYR A 352 13.68 5.72 9.83
C TYR A 352 13.08 4.47 9.19
N THR A 353 13.30 4.29 7.91
CA THR A 353 12.77 3.18 7.12
C THR A 353 13.86 2.19 6.66
N GLY A 354 14.84 1.90 7.53
CA GLY A 354 15.84 0.86 7.27
C GLY A 354 16.86 1.24 6.20
N GLY A 355 17.17 2.53 6.05
CA GLY A 355 18.09 3.05 5.04
C GLY A 355 17.41 3.44 3.71
N PHE A 356 16.10 3.24 3.58
CA PHE A 356 15.33 3.76 2.44
C PHE A 356 14.94 5.23 2.59
N ASP A 357 15.19 5.80 3.76
CA ASP A 357 14.73 7.11 4.17
C ASP A 357 15.08 8.23 3.18
N ALA A 358 14.13 9.12 2.95
CA ALA A 358 14.34 10.38 2.24
C ALA A 358 14.58 11.56 3.20
N TYR A 359 14.19 11.41 4.48
CA TYR A 359 14.27 12.43 5.53
C TYR A 359 14.82 11.83 6.83
N ASP A 360 15.73 12.53 7.47
CA ASP A 360 16.27 12.15 8.79
C ASP A 360 15.56 12.93 9.90
N PRO A 361 14.71 12.27 10.71
CA PRO A 361 14.03 12.92 11.83
C PRO A 361 14.95 13.42 12.92
N GLY A 362 16.14 12.82 13.07
CA GLY A 362 17.10 13.17 14.11
C GLY A 362 17.79 14.50 13.85
N SER A 363 18.13 14.77 12.60
CA SER A 363 18.71 16.05 12.18
C SER A 363 17.69 17.04 11.60
N GLU A 364 16.44 16.61 11.44
CA GLU A 364 15.34 17.36 10.80
C GLU A 364 15.68 17.83 9.39
N LYS A 365 16.33 16.96 8.59
CA LYS A 365 16.78 17.29 7.24
C LYS A 365 16.40 16.21 6.23
N TRP A 366 16.11 16.66 5.01
CA TRP A 366 16.06 15.80 3.86
C TRP A 366 17.48 15.33 3.49
N HIS A 367 17.60 14.04 3.12
CA HIS A 367 18.84 13.49 2.60
C HIS A 367 19.24 14.16 1.29
N THR A 368 20.52 14.07 0.91
CA THR A 368 21.06 14.72 -0.28
C THR A 368 20.28 14.32 -1.55
N GLY A 369 19.78 15.32 -2.27
CA GLY A 369 18.99 15.12 -3.48
C GLY A 369 17.48 14.95 -3.22
N PHE A 370 17.04 14.82 -1.96
CA PHE A 370 15.63 14.80 -1.57
C PHE A 370 15.22 16.16 -0.95
N PRO A 371 13.94 16.58 -1.08
CA PRO A 371 12.86 15.92 -1.78
C PRO A 371 12.89 16.12 -3.32
N GLN A 372 13.88 16.84 -3.90
CA GLN A 372 13.91 17.24 -5.32
C GLN A 372 13.93 16.05 -6.30
N ALA A 373 14.36 14.88 -5.84
CA ALA A 373 14.26 13.65 -6.64
C ALA A 373 12.81 13.22 -6.87
N LEU A 374 11.92 13.56 -5.96
CA LEU A 374 10.49 13.16 -5.97
C LEU A 374 9.58 14.31 -6.41
N ILE A 375 9.98 15.57 -6.14
CA ILE A 375 9.23 16.78 -6.43
C ILE A 375 9.96 17.57 -7.51
N PHE A 376 9.49 17.52 -8.76
CA PHE A 376 10.10 18.15 -9.93
C PHE A 376 9.02 18.70 -10.86
#